data_a0120f0ad8a1398418b7f0d28a66f057
#
_entry.id   a0120f0ad8a1398418b7f0d28a66f057
#
_cell.length_a   1.000
_cell.length_b   1.000
_cell.length_c   1.000
_cell.angle_alpha   90.00
_cell.angle_beta   90.00
_cell.angle_gamma   90.00
#
_symmetry.space_group_name_H-M   'P 1'
#
loop_
_entity.id
_entity.type
_entity.pdbx_description
1 polymer ?
#
loop_
_entity_poly.entity_id
_entity_poly.type
_entity_poly.pdbx_seq_one_letter_code
_entity_poly.pdbx_strand_id
1 'polypeptide(L)'
;MYRIITDTSANLELELLERKGIAEIPFSFSMPEKGGDALYCPDFSAFDSKAFYDAMRSGTRVTTSQITPAQYTEKMRPLLEAGQDILFIGMSSGVSGSFQAGMVAAAQLRAEFPERSIELLDTLGASLGEGLVVLRAAELRDSGIALSAAVHLLSDYRDRMCQVFTVDNLKYLCSTGRLSNAKAAIGNILNIKPLLKGDSEGKIVNFGKVRGRKNSLRAIAEQYREYVVDAANQTVGIAHADCIEDANTLAELISEIAPPKDILTVMYEPVTGSHVGPGTLALFFVGKKGFRQAKS
;
A
#
# COMPACT_ATOMS: atom_id res chain seq x y z
N MET A 1 14.78 11.29 -19.27
CA MET A 1 13.75 10.34 -18.76
C MET A 1 14.08 10.09 -17.28
N TYR A 2 13.10 10.16 -16.36
CA TYR A 2 13.35 9.95 -14.94
C TYR A 2 13.21 8.47 -14.54
N ARG A 3 13.88 8.09 -13.45
CA ARG A 3 13.78 6.77 -12.85
C ARG A 3 12.70 6.77 -11.77
N ILE A 4 11.86 5.75 -11.75
CA ILE A 4 10.87 5.54 -10.68
C ILE A 4 11.48 4.59 -9.66
N ILE A 5 11.37 4.96 -8.38
CA ILE A 5 11.73 4.15 -7.23
C ILE A 5 10.50 4.05 -6.33
N THR A 6 10.22 2.87 -5.82
CA THR A 6 9.17 2.63 -4.80
C THR A 6 9.75 1.84 -3.63
N ASP A 7 8.93 1.50 -2.67
CA ASP A 7 9.28 0.56 -1.60
C ASP A 7 8.40 -0.70 -1.65
N THR A 8 8.77 -1.73 -0.92
CA THR A 8 8.07 -3.03 -0.97
C THR A 8 6.62 -2.99 -0.50
N SER A 9 6.19 -1.89 0.16
CA SER A 9 4.77 -1.76 0.50
C SER A 9 3.87 -1.52 -0.70
N ALA A 10 4.42 -1.15 -1.86
CA ALA A 10 3.68 -1.07 -3.13
C ALA A 10 3.02 -2.42 -3.51
N ASN A 11 3.54 -3.51 -2.97
CA ASN A 11 2.98 -4.86 -3.10
C ASN A 11 2.88 -5.32 -4.56
N LEU A 12 3.87 -4.94 -5.36
CA LEU A 12 3.99 -5.31 -6.77
C LEU A 12 5.02 -6.43 -6.94
N GLU A 13 4.74 -7.37 -7.82
CA GLU A 13 5.66 -8.46 -8.14
C GLU A 13 6.94 -7.94 -8.80
N LEU A 14 8.09 -8.56 -8.47
CA LEU A 14 9.40 -8.16 -8.98
C LEU A 14 9.44 -8.16 -10.52
N GLU A 15 8.88 -9.20 -11.15
CA GLU A 15 8.82 -9.28 -12.61
C GLU A 15 8.07 -8.09 -13.24
N LEU A 16 7.00 -7.62 -12.59
CA LEU A 16 6.26 -6.44 -13.04
C LEU A 16 7.09 -5.16 -12.88
N LEU A 17 7.78 -5.01 -11.75
CA LEU A 17 8.69 -3.89 -11.48
C LEU A 17 9.83 -3.84 -12.50
N GLU A 18 10.49 -4.97 -12.77
CA GLU A 18 11.57 -5.08 -13.74
C GLU A 18 11.10 -4.75 -15.17
N ARG A 19 9.99 -5.34 -15.60
CA ARG A 19 9.38 -5.06 -16.91
C ARG A 19 9.03 -3.59 -17.10
N LYS A 20 8.62 -2.92 -16.02
CA LYS A 20 8.31 -1.48 -16.01
C LYS A 20 9.53 -0.59 -15.73
N GLY A 21 10.70 -1.16 -15.50
CA GLY A 21 11.90 -0.40 -15.17
C GLY A 21 11.77 0.42 -13.89
N ILE A 22 11.11 -0.11 -12.87
CA ILE A 22 10.91 0.50 -11.56
C ILE A 22 11.90 -0.14 -10.59
N ALA A 23 12.58 0.67 -9.80
CA ALA A 23 13.47 0.20 -8.75
C ALA A 23 12.70 0.12 -7.42
N GLU A 24 13.10 -0.79 -6.54
CA GLU A 24 12.46 -0.99 -5.24
C GLU A 24 13.47 -0.89 -4.11
N ILE A 25 13.04 -0.36 -2.95
CA ILE A 25 13.78 -0.36 -1.69
C ILE A 25 13.03 -1.23 -0.70
N PRO A 26 13.64 -2.31 -0.19
CA PRO A 26 12.93 -3.23 0.68
C PRO A 26 12.80 -2.69 2.11
N PHE A 27 11.61 -2.83 2.68
CA PHE A 27 11.42 -2.82 4.12
C PHE A 27 12.04 -4.07 4.76
N SER A 28 12.18 -4.07 6.07
CA SER A 28 12.61 -5.26 6.81
C SER A 28 11.64 -5.64 7.92
N PHE A 29 11.59 -6.93 8.24
CA PHE A 29 10.82 -7.49 9.32
C PHE A 29 11.65 -8.53 10.09
N SER A 30 11.23 -8.89 11.29
CA SER A 30 11.83 -9.96 12.05
C SER A 30 10.77 -10.74 12.85
N MET A 31 11.06 -12.01 13.10
CA MET A 31 10.28 -12.90 13.95
C MET A 31 11.18 -13.32 15.14
N PRO A 32 11.21 -12.57 16.25
CA PRO A 32 12.17 -12.80 17.34
C PRO A 32 12.13 -14.21 17.93
N GLU A 33 10.96 -14.83 17.94
CA GLU A 33 10.76 -16.20 18.47
C GLU A 33 11.35 -17.29 17.59
N LYS A 34 11.73 -16.98 16.33
CA LYS A 34 12.31 -17.91 15.36
C LYS A 34 13.79 -17.67 15.06
N GLY A 35 14.51 -16.98 15.97
CA GLY A 35 15.93 -16.70 15.80
C GLY A 35 16.29 -15.31 15.30
N GLY A 36 15.34 -14.46 15.13
CA GLY A 36 15.33 -13.01 15.30
C GLY A 36 16.13 -12.07 14.43
N ASP A 37 16.93 -12.52 13.46
CA ASP A 37 17.60 -11.58 12.55
C ASP A 37 16.60 -10.85 11.64
N ALA A 38 16.90 -9.58 11.36
CA ALA A 38 16.08 -8.79 10.43
C ALA A 38 16.18 -9.37 9.02
N LEU A 39 15.02 -9.66 8.44
CA LEU A 39 14.91 -10.11 7.06
C LEU A 39 14.37 -8.95 6.22
N TYR A 40 14.98 -8.70 5.09
CA TYR A 40 14.37 -7.82 4.09
C TYR A 40 13.11 -8.45 3.52
N CYS A 41 12.17 -7.62 3.10
CA CYS A 41 10.96 -8.07 2.46
C CYS A 41 11.36 -8.85 1.20
N PRO A 42 11.05 -10.14 1.10
CA PRO A 42 11.42 -10.95 -0.04
C PRO A 42 10.54 -10.62 -1.25
N ASP A 43 11.03 -10.96 -2.43
CA ASP A 43 10.17 -11.10 -3.60
C ASP A 43 9.05 -12.12 -3.32
N PHE A 44 7.86 -11.86 -3.84
CA PHE A 44 6.68 -12.72 -3.67
C PHE A 44 6.89 -14.15 -4.14
N SER A 45 7.70 -14.37 -5.18
CA SER A 45 8.02 -15.69 -5.69
C SER A 45 8.79 -16.58 -4.71
N ALA A 46 9.55 -15.97 -3.80
CA ALA A 46 10.37 -16.63 -2.79
C ALA A 46 9.72 -16.63 -1.38
N PHE A 47 8.56 -15.98 -1.21
CA PHE A 47 7.92 -15.82 0.09
C PHE A 47 6.87 -16.90 0.36
N ASP A 48 7.12 -17.76 1.35
CA ASP A 48 6.10 -18.68 1.86
C ASP A 48 5.07 -17.92 2.73
N SER A 49 4.15 -17.28 2.06
CA SER A 49 3.11 -16.47 2.69
C SER A 49 2.18 -17.31 3.56
N LYS A 50 1.90 -18.56 3.17
CA LYS A 50 1.06 -19.47 3.96
C LYS A 50 1.69 -19.76 5.32
N ALA A 51 2.96 -20.16 5.32
CA ALA A 51 3.71 -20.43 6.57
C ALA A 51 3.82 -19.17 7.44
N PHE A 52 3.99 -17.99 6.84
CA PHE A 52 4.04 -16.72 7.55
C PHE A 52 2.72 -16.41 8.28
N TYR A 53 1.59 -16.44 7.56
CA TYR A 53 0.29 -16.14 8.16
C TYR A 53 -0.17 -17.20 9.15
N ASP A 54 0.17 -18.47 8.95
CA ASP A 54 -0.10 -19.54 9.93
C ASP A 54 0.71 -19.33 11.21
N ALA A 55 1.97 -18.91 11.11
CA ALA A 55 2.75 -18.53 12.29
C ALA A 55 2.11 -17.36 13.05
N MET A 56 1.62 -16.34 12.35
CA MET A 56 0.90 -15.22 12.97
C MET A 56 -0.40 -15.66 13.66
N ARG A 57 -1.18 -16.56 13.04
CA ARG A 57 -2.39 -17.16 13.67
C ARG A 57 -2.05 -17.93 14.95
N SER A 58 -0.90 -18.60 14.96
CA SER A 58 -0.39 -19.33 16.12
C SER A 58 0.20 -18.42 17.21
N GLY A 59 0.23 -17.09 16.98
CA GLY A 59 0.67 -16.12 17.97
C GLY A 59 2.09 -15.60 17.78
N THR A 60 2.83 -16.05 16.78
CA THR A 60 4.18 -15.51 16.46
C THR A 60 4.11 -14.00 16.25
N ARG A 61 4.94 -13.28 17.00
CA ARG A 61 5.06 -11.83 16.86
C ARG A 61 5.97 -11.46 15.68
N VAL A 62 5.53 -10.53 14.87
CA VAL A 62 6.33 -9.92 13.80
C VAL A 62 6.60 -8.48 14.18
N THR A 63 7.85 -8.04 14.00
CA THR A 63 8.27 -6.64 14.14
C THR A 63 8.80 -6.15 12.82
N THR A 64 8.65 -4.86 12.53
CA THR A 64 9.07 -4.26 11.27
C THR A 64 9.95 -3.06 11.51
N SER A 65 10.84 -2.79 10.58
CA SER A 65 11.69 -1.60 10.61
C SER A 65 11.43 -0.74 9.38
N GLN A 66 11.42 0.57 9.59
CA GLN A 66 11.36 1.52 8.50
C GLN A 66 12.65 1.51 7.66
N ILE A 67 12.55 1.98 6.42
CA ILE A 67 13.71 2.24 5.57
C ILE A 67 14.46 3.45 6.12
N THR A 68 15.79 3.34 6.23
CA THR A 68 16.67 4.39 6.77
C THR A 68 17.10 5.37 5.68
N PRO A 69 17.53 6.61 6.03
CA PRO A 69 18.09 7.54 5.06
C PRO A 69 19.29 6.96 4.29
N ALA A 70 20.12 6.12 4.93
CA ALA A 70 21.25 5.47 4.30
C ALA A 70 20.83 4.52 3.16
N GLN A 71 19.78 3.72 3.36
CA GLN A 71 19.26 2.82 2.33
C GLN A 71 18.67 3.60 1.13
N TYR A 72 18.00 4.72 1.38
CA TYR A 72 17.57 5.63 0.30
C TYR A 72 18.75 6.19 -0.48
N THR A 73 19.78 6.67 0.22
CA THR A 73 21.00 7.21 -0.40
C THR A 73 21.71 6.15 -1.24
N GLU A 74 21.86 4.94 -0.71
CA GLU A 74 22.49 3.81 -1.41
C GLU A 74 21.75 3.48 -2.72
N LYS A 75 20.42 3.55 -2.73
CA LYS A 75 19.63 3.26 -3.92
C LYS A 75 19.60 4.41 -4.92
N MET A 76 19.51 5.66 -4.46
CA MET A 76 19.34 6.83 -5.31
C MET A 76 20.66 7.35 -5.91
N ARG A 77 21.74 7.34 -5.14
CA ARG A 77 23.04 7.89 -5.54
C ARG A 77 23.57 7.36 -6.87
N PRO A 78 23.61 6.04 -7.14
CA PRO A 78 24.13 5.52 -8.41
C PRO A 78 23.32 5.99 -9.63
N LEU A 79 22.02 6.23 -9.45
CA LEU A 79 21.14 6.73 -10.51
C LEU A 79 21.43 8.19 -10.82
N LEU A 80 21.67 9.01 -9.79
CA LEU A 80 22.03 10.42 -9.93
C LEU A 80 23.42 10.57 -10.59
N GLU A 81 24.41 9.76 -10.18
CA GLU A 81 25.74 9.68 -10.79
C GLU A 81 25.66 9.27 -12.27
N ALA A 82 24.69 8.43 -12.64
CA ALA A 82 24.39 8.08 -14.03
C ALA A 82 23.59 9.15 -14.78
N GLY A 83 23.38 10.35 -14.19
CA GLY A 83 22.70 11.48 -14.81
C GLY A 83 21.17 11.34 -14.89
N GLN A 84 20.57 10.48 -14.07
CA GLN A 84 19.10 10.25 -14.06
C GLN A 84 18.43 11.12 -13.02
N ASP A 85 17.28 11.70 -13.37
CA ASP A 85 16.35 12.29 -12.42
C ASP A 85 15.52 11.19 -11.73
N ILE A 86 15.02 11.44 -10.53
CA ILE A 86 14.36 10.45 -9.70
C ILE A 86 12.95 10.90 -9.32
N LEU A 87 12.00 9.96 -9.42
CA LEU A 87 10.69 10.02 -8.77
C LEU A 87 10.61 8.86 -7.75
N PHE A 88 10.67 9.19 -6.46
CA PHE A 88 10.36 8.23 -5.40
C PHE A 88 8.86 8.32 -5.05
N ILE A 89 8.20 7.16 -5.02
CA ILE A 89 6.79 7.01 -4.64
C ILE A 89 6.75 6.00 -3.51
N GLY A 90 6.27 6.40 -2.34
CA GLY A 90 6.39 5.56 -1.15
C GLY A 90 5.14 5.50 -0.29
N MET A 91 5.19 4.56 0.66
CA MET A 91 4.16 4.34 1.67
C MET A 91 3.78 5.63 2.39
N SER A 92 2.51 5.71 2.76
CA SER A 92 1.95 6.81 3.54
C SER A 92 2.78 7.20 4.75
N SER A 93 3.11 8.49 4.85
CA SER A 93 3.72 9.10 6.04
C SER A 93 2.79 9.06 7.26
N GLY A 94 1.49 8.83 7.06
CA GLY A 94 0.49 8.69 8.14
C GLY A 94 0.60 7.36 8.91
N VAL A 95 1.30 6.35 8.36
CA VAL A 95 1.45 5.03 8.99
C VAL A 95 2.89 4.55 9.14
N SER A 96 3.86 5.18 8.45
CA SER A 96 5.28 4.84 8.51
C SER A 96 6.17 6.08 8.48
N GLY A 97 7.29 6.05 9.23
CA GLY A 97 8.32 7.09 9.18
C GLY A 97 9.26 6.98 7.96
N SER A 98 9.10 5.96 7.10
CA SER A 98 10.00 5.73 5.97
C SER A 98 9.99 6.88 4.97
N PHE A 99 8.83 7.45 4.66
CA PHE A 99 8.75 8.58 3.74
C PHE A 99 9.54 9.78 4.25
N GLN A 100 9.48 10.08 5.57
CA GLN A 100 10.28 11.13 6.19
C GLN A 100 11.78 10.85 6.08
N ALA A 101 12.21 9.60 6.25
CA ALA A 101 13.60 9.20 6.06
C ALA A 101 14.06 9.41 4.60
N GLY A 102 13.19 9.12 3.63
CA GLY A 102 13.41 9.42 2.21
C GLY A 102 13.58 10.92 1.94
N MET A 103 12.76 11.76 2.59
CA MET A 103 12.90 13.22 2.48
C MET A 103 14.27 13.73 2.98
N VAL A 104 14.76 13.16 4.09
CA VAL A 104 16.09 13.49 4.63
C VAL A 104 17.19 13.11 3.62
N ALA A 105 17.16 11.90 3.07
CA ALA A 105 18.13 11.46 2.05
C ALA A 105 18.06 12.33 0.79
N ALA A 106 16.87 12.62 0.30
CA ALA A 106 16.68 13.47 -0.88
C ALA A 106 17.21 14.89 -0.69
N ALA A 107 17.05 15.48 0.50
CA ALA A 107 17.59 16.80 0.80
C ALA A 107 19.13 16.83 0.72
N GLN A 108 19.79 15.79 1.23
CA GLN A 108 21.25 15.65 1.14
C GLN A 108 21.69 15.46 -0.33
N LEU A 109 21.04 14.55 -1.04
CA LEU A 109 21.37 14.26 -2.44
C LEU A 109 21.12 15.45 -3.38
N ARG A 110 20.07 16.27 -3.15
CA ARG A 110 19.87 17.52 -3.92
C ARG A 110 21.00 18.52 -3.76
N ALA A 111 21.62 18.59 -2.57
CA ALA A 111 22.78 19.44 -2.34
C ALA A 111 24.05 18.93 -3.06
N GLU A 112 24.17 17.62 -3.19
CA GLU A 112 25.32 16.99 -3.89
C GLU A 112 25.16 16.97 -5.41
N PHE A 113 23.91 16.86 -5.92
CA PHE A 113 23.56 16.78 -7.34
C PHE A 113 22.59 17.90 -7.75
N PRO A 114 23.00 19.18 -7.69
CA PRO A 114 22.09 20.32 -7.92
C PRO A 114 21.51 20.39 -9.34
N GLU A 115 22.12 19.71 -10.29
CA GLU A 115 21.66 19.62 -11.70
C GLU A 115 20.63 18.50 -11.92
N ARG A 116 20.35 17.68 -10.91
CA ARG A 116 19.37 16.58 -10.97
C ARG A 116 18.09 16.92 -10.23
N SER A 117 16.99 16.43 -10.77
CA SER A 117 15.68 16.55 -10.13
C SER A 117 15.39 15.29 -9.32
N ILE A 118 15.05 15.48 -8.05
CA ILE A 118 14.62 14.40 -7.15
C ILE A 118 13.25 14.78 -6.60
N GLU A 119 12.22 14.09 -7.02
CA GLU A 119 10.86 14.30 -6.54
C GLU A 119 10.42 13.12 -5.67
N LEU A 120 9.65 13.42 -4.64
CA LEU A 120 9.07 12.44 -3.74
C LEU A 120 7.56 12.62 -3.69
N LEU A 121 6.82 11.53 -3.83
CA LEU A 121 5.37 11.50 -3.72
C LEU A 121 4.97 10.57 -2.57
N ASP A 122 4.40 11.15 -1.52
CA ASP A 122 3.69 10.43 -0.47
C ASP A 122 2.36 9.95 -1.03
N THR A 123 2.16 8.62 -1.09
CA THR A 123 0.93 8.06 -1.66
C THR A 123 -0.28 8.18 -0.73
N LEU A 124 -0.07 8.53 0.54
CA LEU A 124 -1.11 8.48 1.57
C LEU A 124 -1.80 7.10 1.62
N GLY A 125 -1.08 6.06 1.21
CA GLY A 125 -1.57 4.70 1.05
C GLY A 125 -0.51 3.66 1.35
N ALA A 126 -0.90 2.40 1.23
CA ALA A 126 -0.04 1.23 1.33
C ALA A 126 -0.61 0.12 0.45
N SER A 127 0.20 -0.94 0.20
CA SER A 127 -0.18 -2.02 -0.69
C SER A 127 -0.59 -1.49 -2.07
N LEU A 128 -1.59 -2.03 -2.70
CA LEU A 128 -2.02 -1.57 -4.03
C LEU A 128 -2.56 -0.12 -4.05
N GLY A 129 -2.82 0.50 -2.89
CA GLY A 129 -3.07 1.94 -2.81
C GLY A 129 -1.85 2.78 -3.18
N GLU A 130 -0.65 2.27 -2.94
CA GLU A 130 0.63 2.78 -3.43
C GLU A 130 0.94 2.18 -4.80
N GLY A 131 0.85 0.85 -4.96
CA GLY A 131 1.22 0.14 -6.18
C GLY A 131 0.52 0.68 -7.43
N LEU A 132 -0.78 0.99 -7.36
CA LEU A 132 -1.51 1.57 -8.49
C LEU A 132 -1.02 2.99 -8.84
N VAL A 133 -0.57 3.78 -7.86
CA VAL A 133 0.07 5.09 -8.11
C VAL A 133 1.42 4.89 -8.82
N VAL A 134 2.19 3.89 -8.41
CA VAL A 134 3.47 3.51 -9.03
C VAL A 134 3.28 3.07 -10.48
N LEU A 135 2.28 2.22 -10.75
CA LEU A 135 1.96 1.80 -12.12
C LEU A 135 1.51 2.97 -12.99
N ARG A 136 0.71 3.89 -12.42
CA ARG A 136 0.30 5.11 -13.13
C ARG A 136 1.48 6.02 -13.45
N ALA A 137 2.46 6.12 -12.54
CA ALA A 137 3.69 6.88 -12.79
C ALA A 137 4.51 6.29 -13.95
N ALA A 138 4.58 4.96 -14.05
CA ALA A 138 5.24 4.30 -15.17
C ALA A 138 4.53 4.59 -16.51
N GLU A 139 3.20 4.57 -16.54
CA GLU A 139 2.42 4.93 -17.74
C GLU A 139 2.70 6.37 -18.18
N LEU A 140 2.71 7.34 -17.25
CA LEU A 140 3.01 8.74 -17.54
C LEU A 140 4.43 8.92 -18.06
N ARG A 141 5.42 8.28 -17.44
CA ARG A 141 6.81 8.31 -17.90
C ARG A 141 6.93 7.73 -19.30
N ASP A 142 6.34 6.57 -19.55
CA ASP A 142 6.42 5.86 -20.83
C ASP A 142 5.69 6.65 -21.96
N SER A 143 4.72 7.48 -21.58
CA SER A 143 4.05 8.45 -22.47
C SER A 143 4.84 9.74 -22.68
N GLY A 144 6.06 9.88 -22.13
CA GLY A 144 6.93 11.04 -22.31
C GLY A 144 6.56 12.25 -21.45
N ILE A 145 5.71 12.09 -20.44
CA ILE A 145 5.35 13.19 -19.54
C ILE A 145 6.55 13.56 -18.66
N ALA A 146 6.88 14.85 -18.61
CA ALA A 146 7.98 15.38 -17.81
C ALA A 146 7.74 15.16 -16.29
N LEU A 147 8.82 15.01 -15.52
CA LEU A 147 8.77 14.67 -14.08
C LEU A 147 7.85 15.59 -13.28
N SER A 148 7.99 16.92 -13.43
CA SER A 148 7.15 17.88 -12.69
C SER A 148 5.67 17.78 -13.02
N ALA A 149 5.33 17.57 -14.29
CA ALA A 149 3.95 17.36 -14.73
C ALA A 149 3.40 16.02 -14.23
N ALA A 150 4.22 14.96 -14.23
CA ALA A 150 3.84 13.65 -13.70
C ALA A 150 3.50 13.73 -12.20
N VAL A 151 4.31 14.41 -11.39
CA VAL A 151 4.06 14.60 -9.94
C VAL A 151 2.71 15.29 -9.71
N HIS A 152 2.38 16.30 -10.50
CA HIS A 152 1.09 16.98 -10.39
C HIS A 152 -0.09 16.05 -10.70
N LEU A 153 -0.03 15.32 -11.83
CA LEU A 153 -1.06 14.36 -12.23
C LEU A 153 -1.21 13.21 -11.21
N LEU A 154 -0.10 12.72 -10.68
CA LEU A 154 -0.09 11.68 -9.67
C LEU A 154 -0.66 12.15 -8.33
N SER A 155 -0.47 13.41 -7.97
CA SER A 155 -1.08 13.98 -6.76
C SER A 155 -2.61 13.99 -6.84
N ASP A 156 -3.20 14.40 -7.98
CA ASP A 156 -4.67 14.29 -8.19
C ASP A 156 -5.15 12.84 -8.21
N TYR A 157 -4.39 11.94 -8.86
CA TYR A 157 -4.70 10.51 -8.89
C TYR A 157 -4.71 9.89 -7.49
N ARG A 158 -3.67 10.17 -6.69
CA ARG A 158 -3.54 9.75 -5.28
C ARG A 158 -4.71 10.24 -4.42
N ASP A 159 -5.11 11.51 -4.56
CA ASP A 159 -6.19 12.11 -3.76
C ASP A 159 -7.56 11.48 -4.07
N ARG A 160 -7.68 10.82 -5.23
CA ARG A 160 -8.86 10.07 -5.66
C ARG A 160 -8.75 8.56 -5.40
N MET A 161 -7.61 8.08 -4.90
CA MET A 161 -7.41 6.68 -4.57
C MET A 161 -8.23 6.30 -3.34
N CYS A 162 -9.30 5.55 -3.55
CA CYS A 162 -10.11 4.96 -2.50
C CYS A 162 -9.43 3.70 -2.00
N GLN A 163 -9.27 3.60 -0.68
CA GLN A 163 -8.68 2.45 0.00
C GLN A 163 -9.63 2.04 1.10
N VAL A 164 -10.32 0.93 0.93
CA VAL A 164 -11.30 0.40 1.88
C VAL A 164 -10.98 -1.05 2.20
N PHE A 165 -11.02 -1.42 3.47
CA PHE A 165 -10.66 -2.76 3.88
C PHE A 165 -11.35 -3.21 5.17
N THR A 166 -11.31 -4.50 5.40
CA THR A 166 -11.75 -5.14 6.64
C THR A 166 -10.66 -6.08 7.15
N VAL A 167 -10.60 -6.26 8.45
CA VAL A 167 -9.66 -7.19 9.11
C VAL A 167 -10.44 -8.21 9.94
N ASP A 168 -9.85 -9.37 10.12
CA ASP A 168 -10.43 -10.38 11.02
C ASP A 168 -10.27 -9.98 12.48
N ASN A 169 -9.16 -9.34 12.82
CA ASN A 169 -8.81 -8.97 14.18
C ASN A 169 -8.06 -7.65 14.24
N LEU A 170 -8.68 -6.65 14.88
CA LEU A 170 -8.08 -5.32 15.08
C LEU A 170 -6.81 -5.34 15.96
N LYS A 171 -6.54 -6.43 16.68
CA LYS A 171 -5.37 -6.51 17.60
C LYS A 171 -4.06 -6.15 16.90
N TYR A 172 -3.88 -6.55 15.64
CA TYR A 172 -2.65 -6.28 14.88
C TYR A 172 -2.44 -4.78 14.64
N LEU A 173 -3.44 -4.08 14.14
CA LEU A 173 -3.39 -2.63 13.93
C LEU A 173 -3.29 -1.85 15.24
N CYS A 174 -3.99 -2.30 16.28
CA CYS A 174 -3.97 -1.65 17.60
C CYS A 174 -2.63 -1.84 18.31
N SER A 175 -2.07 -3.06 18.31
CA SER A 175 -0.80 -3.35 18.98
C SER A 175 0.40 -2.64 18.35
N THR A 176 0.31 -2.34 17.06
CA THR A 176 1.36 -1.63 16.32
C THR A 176 1.11 -0.13 16.20
N GLY A 177 -0.03 0.38 16.70
CA GLY A 177 -0.35 1.81 16.71
C GLY A 177 -0.71 2.41 15.35
N ARG A 178 -1.10 1.58 14.36
CA ARG A 178 -1.45 2.05 13.00
C ARG A 178 -2.93 2.35 12.83
N LEU A 179 -3.77 2.06 13.85
CA LEU A 179 -5.18 2.46 13.84
C LEU A 179 -5.37 3.73 14.65
N SER A 180 -5.82 4.79 14.02
CA SER A 180 -6.28 6.01 14.69
C SER A 180 -7.56 5.71 15.48
N ASN A 181 -7.65 6.22 16.70
CA ASN A 181 -8.81 5.99 17.60
C ASN A 181 -9.06 4.51 18.01
N ALA A 182 -8.00 3.73 18.16
CA ALA A 182 -8.06 2.31 18.55
C ALA A 182 -8.96 2.03 19.78
N LYS A 183 -9.02 2.94 20.76
CA LYS A 183 -9.84 2.80 21.97
C LYS A 183 -11.34 2.68 21.71
N ALA A 184 -11.84 3.30 20.62
CA ALA A 184 -13.26 3.24 20.26
C ALA A 184 -13.62 1.97 19.45
N ALA A 185 -12.62 1.29 18.90
CA ALA A 185 -12.82 0.13 18.00
C ALA A 185 -12.83 -1.24 18.75
N ILE A 186 -12.35 -1.28 20.00
CA ILE A 186 -12.21 -2.52 20.76
C ILE A 186 -13.51 -2.84 21.51
N GLY A 187 -14.42 -3.51 20.82
CA GLY A 187 -15.55 -4.20 21.45
C GLY A 187 -15.43 -5.70 21.19
N ASN A 188 -15.37 -6.52 22.25
CA ASN A 188 -15.35 -7.98 22.15
C ASN A 188 -16.70 -8.58 21.72
N ILE A 189 -17.31 -8.04 20.67
CA ILE A 189 -18.56 -8.62 20.14
C ILE A 189 -18.18 -9.65 19.09
N LEU A 190 -18.55 -10.89 19.34
CA LEU A 190 -18.28 -12.02 18.46
C LEU A 190 -18.78 -11.75 17.03
N ASN A 191 -17.91 -11.99 16.05
CA ASN A 191 -18.20 -11.89 14.62
C ASN A 191 -18.53 -10.46 14.10
N ILE A 192 -18.07 -9.40 14.79
CA ILE A 192 -18.11 -8.03 14.24
C ILE A 192 -16.86 -7.80 13.39
N LYS A 193 -17.07 -7.32 12.16
CA LYS A 193 -16.00 -6.96 11.21
C LYS A 193 -15.94 -5.43 11.08
N PRO A 194 -14.80 -4.79 11.36
CA PRO A 194 -14.64 -3.37 11.17
C PRO A 194 -14.56 -3.03 9.68
N LEU A 195 -15.02 -1.84 9.33
CA LEU A 195 -14.81 -1.24 8.01
C LEU A 195 -13.82 -0.09 8.17
N LEU A 196 -12.69 -0.22 7.50
CA LEU A 196 -11.53 0.66 7.63
C LEU A 196 -11.25 1.35 6.30
N LYS A 197 -10.71 2.56 6.36
CA LYS A 197 -10.26 3.30 5.16
C LYS A 197 -9.02 4.15 5.47
N GLY A 198 -8.31 4.58 4.43
CA GLY A 198 -7.32 5.65 4.51
C GLY A 198 -8.01 7.01 4.50
N ASP A 199 -7.68 7.90 5.44
CA ASP A 199 -8.16 9.28 5.47
C ASP A 199 -7.29 10.23 4.61
N SER A 200 -7.61 11.53 4.64
CA SER A 200 -6.89 12.56 3.87
C SER A 200 -5.45 12.80 4.35
N GLU A 201 -5.10 12.32 5.55
CA GLU A 201 -3.73 12.38 6.10
C GLU A 201 -2.98 11.05 5.90
N GLY A 202 -3.56 10.09 5.20
CA GLY A 202 -2.98 8.77 4.99
C GLY A 202 -2.99 7.86 6.23
N LYS A 203 -3.79 8.21 7.25
CA LYS A 203 -3.98 7.41 8.45
C LYS A 203 -5.12 6.42 8.26
N ILE A 204 -5.04 5.29 8.97
CA ILE A 204 -6.13 4.31 9.00
C ILE A 204 -7.18 4.76 10.01
N VAL A 205 -8.43 4.86 9.54
CA VAL A 205 -9.58 5.20 10.37
C VAL A 205 -10.68 4.15 10.25
N ASN A 206 -11.38 3.91 11.35
CA ASN A 206 -12.58 3.07 11.34
C ASN A 206 -13.79 3.96 11.00
N PHE A 207 -14.54 3.63 9.95
CA PHE A 207 -15.73 4.37 9.52
C PHE A 207 -17.03 3.56 9.69
N GLY A 208 -16.94 2.30 10.13
CA GLY A 208 -18.12 1.48 10.33
C GLY A 208 -17.80 0.08 10.83
N LYS A 209 -18.84 -0.68 11.05
CA LYS A 209 -18.76 -2.09 11.45
C LYS A 209 -19.99 -2.85 10.96
N VAL A 210 -19.80 -4.11 10.61
CA VAL A 210 -20.88 -5.01 10.20
C VAL A 210 -20.73 -6.37 10.89
N ARG A 211 -21.81 -7.14 10.93
CA ARG A 211 -21.77 -8.49 11.49
C ARG A 211 -21.56 -9.53 10.40
N GLY A 212 -20.51 -10.33 10.55
CA GLY A 212 -20.19 -11.45 9.67
C GLY A 212 -19.35 -11.09 8.46
N ARG A 213 -18.56 -12.07 8.01
CA ARG A 213 -17.59 -11.91 6.92
C ARG A 213 -18.26 -11.56 5.59
N LYS A 214 -19.29 -12.28 5.18
CA LYS A 214 -20.03 -12.01 3.94
C LYS A 214 -20.56 -10.58 3.87
N ASN A 215 -21.06 -10.05 5.00
CA ASN A 215 -21.55 -8.68 5.04
C ASN A 215 -20.41 -7.65 4.95
N SER A 216 -19.20 -7.98 5.45
CA SER A 216 -18.06 -7.07 5.28
C SER A 216 -17.60 -6.99 3.82
N LEU A 217 -17.62 -8.09 3.06
CA LEU A 217 -17.32 -8.07 1.64
C LEU A 217 -18.34 -7.22 0.86
N ARG A 218 -19.63 -7.43 1.13
CA ARG A 218 -20.71 -6.61 0.53
C ARG A 218 -20.57 -5.13 0.88
N ALA A 219 -20.21 -4.80 2.12
CA ALA A 219 -20.02 -3.42 2.53
C ALA A 219 -18.83 -2.75 1.82
N ILE A 220 -17.73 -3.49 1.57
CA ILE A 220 -16.61 -3.02 0.76
C ILE A 220 -17.06 -2.80 -0.70
N ALA A 221 -17.79 -3.75 -1.29
CA ALA A 221 -18.32 -3.64 -2.64
C ALA A 221 -19.32 -2.48 -2.78
N GLU A 222 -20.09 -2.17 -1.72
CA GLU A 222 -20.99 -1.00 -1.71
C GLU A 222 -20.21 0.33 -1.72
N GLN A 223 -19.04 0.41 -1.07
CA GLN A 223 -18.15 1.57 -1.20
C GLN A 223 -17.65 1.73 -2.65
N TYR A 224 -17.38 0.62 -3.33
CA TYR A 224 -17.06 0.66 -4.75
C TYR A 224 -18.24 1.22 -5.57
N ARG A 225 -19.46 0.71 -5.36
CA ARG A 225 -20.68 1.19 -6.04
C ARG A 225 -20.88 2.70 -5.89
N GLU A 226 -20.69 3.20 -4.67
CA GLU A 226 -20.93 4.59 -4.33
C GLU A 226 -19.90 5.54 -4.94
N TYR A 227 -18.62 5.13 -4.94
CA TYR A 227 -17.51 6.04 -5.22
C TYR A 227 -16.80 5.79 -6.55
N VAL A 228 -16.86 4.62 -7.18
CA VAL A 228 -16.12 4.33 -8.39
C VAL A 228 -16.44 5.32 -9.51
N VAL A 229 -15.42 5.69 -10.27
CA VAL A 229 -15.54 6.48 -11.50
C VAL A 229 -14.80 5.77 -12.62
N ASP A 230 -15.36 5.81 -13.82
CA ASP A 230 -14.70 5.30 -15.03
C ASP A 230 -14.11 3.88 -14.87
N ALA A 231 -14.92 2.97 -14.31
CA ALA A 231 -14.49 1.61 -13.98
C ALA A 231 -13.84 0.89 -15.17
N ALA A 232 -14.44 1.00 -16.35
CA ALA A 232 -13.99 0.31 -17.57
C ALA A 232 -12.59 0.74 -18.07
N ASN A 233 -12.02 1.83 -17.55
CA ASN A 233 -10.71 2.36 -17.95
C ASN A 233 -9.66 2.30 -16.83
N GLN A 234 -9.98 1.68 -15.67
CA GLN A 234 -9.02 1.57 -14.58
C GLN A 234 -8.74 0.11 -14.19
N THR A 235 -7.53 -0.13 -13.69
CA THR A 235 -7.19 -1.33 -12.93
C THR A 235 -7.62 -1.13 -11.48
N VAL A 236 -8.36 -2.09 -10.94
CA VAL A 236 -8.76 -2.13 -9.53
C VAL A 236 -7.85 -3.09 -8.78
N GLY A 237 -7.42 -2.73 -7.60
CA GLY A 237 -6.57 -3.56 -6.76
C GLY A 237 -7.35 -4.30 -5.68
N ILE A 238 -7.04 -5.57 -5.47
CA ILE A 238 -7.49 -6.36 -4.33
C ILE A 238 -6.27 -6.92 -3.64
N ALA A 239 -6.09 -6.63 -2.34
CA ALA A 239 -5.02 -7.23 -1.54
C ALA A 239 -5.62 -8.07 -0.41
N HIS A 240 -5.04 -9.26 -0.18
CA HIS A 240 -5.52 -10.17 0.85
C HIS A 240 -4.38 -10.74 1.70
N ALA A 241 -4.67 -11.06 2.96
CA ALA A 241 -3.75 -11.70 3.89
C ALA A 241 -4.19 -13.15 4.13
N ASP A 242 -3.83 -14.04 3.21
CA ASP A 242 -4.16 -15.47 3.23
C ASP A 242 -5.69 -15.75 3.34
N CYS A 243 -6.47 -15.08 2.45
CA CYS A 243 -7.91 -15.28 2.28
C CYS A 243 -8.34 -15.11 0.81
N ILE A 244 -7.74 -15.87 -0.09
CA ILE A 244 -7.96 -15.77 -1.56
C ILE A 244 -9.42 -15.99 -1.96
N GLU A 245 -10.16 -16.88 -1.29
CA GLU A 245 -11.58 -17.14 -1.58
C GLU A 245 -12.44 -15.89 -1.37
N ASP A 246 -12.13 -15.12 -0.33
CA ASP A 246 -12.80 -13.84 -0.07
C ASP A 246 -12.42 -12.78 -1.12
N ALA A 247 -11.16 -12.80 -1.58
CA ALA A 247 -10.70 -11.90 -2.64
C ALA A 247 -11.41 -12.20 -3.96
N ASN A 248 -11.57 -13.48 -4.32
CA ASN A 248 -12.33 -13.90 -5.49
C ASN A 248 -13.80 -13.48 -5.39
N THR A 249 -14.44 -13.71 -4.24
CA THR A 249 -15.81 -13.26 -3.98
C THR A 249 -15.95 -11.74 -4.13
N LEU A 250 -14.98 -10.96 -3.64
CA LEU A 250 -14.99 -9.51 -3.77
C LEU A 250 -14.83 -9.08 -5.24
N ALA A 251 -13.95 -9.75 -6.00
CA ALA A 251 -13.76 -9.50 -7.43
C ALA A 251 -15.05 -9.74 -8.23
N GLU A 252 -15.80 -10.81 -7.92
CA GLU A 252 -17.11 -11.07 -8.51
C GLU A 252 -18.11 -9.95 -8.19
N LEU A 253 -18.24 -9.57 -6.91
CA LEU A 253 -19.14 -8.52 -6.47
C LEU A 253 -18.88 -7.16 -7.15
N ILE A 254 -17.62 -6.73 -7.26
CA ILE A 254 -17.32 -5.46 -7.94
C ILE A 254 -17.52 -5.53 -9.44
N SER A 255 -17.29 -6.69 -10.06
CA SER A 255 -17.52 -6.91 -11.50
C SER A 255 -19.02 -6.88 -11.84
N GLU A 256 -19.89 -7.38 -10.97
CA GLU A 256 -21.34 -7.25 -11.10
C GLU A 256 -21.84 -5.81 -10.96
N ILE A 257 -21.15 -4.98 -10.16
CA ILE A 257 -21.52 -3.58 -9.93
C ILE A 257 -21.11 -2.70 -11.12
N ALA A 258 -19.84 -2.72 -11.47
CA ALA A 258 -19.26 -1.97 -12.57
C ALA A 258 -17.91 -2.64 -12.95
N PRO A 259 -17.88 -3.44 -14.02
CA PRO A 259 -16.70 -4.19 -14.38
C PRO A 259 -15.50 -3.27 -14.66
N PRO A 260 -14.37 -3.44 -13.94
CA PRO A 260 -13.17 -2.68 -14.23
C PRO A 260 -12.47 -3.19 -15.49
N LYS A 261 -11.53 -2.40 -16.02
CA LYS A 261 -10.67 -2.85 -17.13
C LYS A 261 -9.87 -4.09 -16.75
N ASP A 262 -9.38 -4.13 -15.53
CA ASP A 262 -8.57 -5.22 -15.00
C ASP A 262 -8.66 -5.25 -13.47
N ILE A 263 -8.42 -6.43 -12.88
CA ILE A 263 -8.33 -6.62 -11.42
C ILE A 263 -6.97 -7.21 -11.10
N LEU A 264 -6.16 -6.44 -10.36
CA LEU A 264 -4.88 -6.90 -9.82
C LEU A 264 -5.11 -7.45 -8.41
N THR A 265 -5.00 -8.77 -8.25
CA THR A 265 -5.12 -9.41 -6.93
C THR A 265 -3.75 -9.84 -6.43
N VAL A 266 -3.39 -9.42 -5.22
CA VAL A 266 -2.10 -9.74 -4.59
C VAL A 266 -2.28 -10.20 -3.15
N MET A 267 -1.34 -11.00 -2.68
CA MET A 267 -1.22 -11.27 -1.25
C MET A 267 -0.39 -10.16 -0.60
N TYR A 268 -0.76 -9.73 0.62
CA TYR A 268 0.05 -8.77 1.36
C TYR A 268 1.45 -9.31 1.64
N GLU A 269 2.44 -8.50 1.35
CA GLU A 269 3.83 -8.73 1.73
C GLU A 269 4.00 -8.71 3.26
N PRO A 270 5.10 -9.28 3.81
CA PRO A 270 5.21 -9.52 5.25
C PRO A 270 5.18 -8.26 6.13
N VAL A 271 5.63 -7.11 5.64
CA VAL A 271 5.67 -5.89 6.47
C VAL A 271 4.26 -5.33 6.65
N THR A 272 3.55 -4.99 5.56
CA THR A 272 2.17 -4.50 5.66
C THR A 272 1.25 -5.58 6.23
N GLY A 273 1.42 -6.83 5.79
CA GLY A 273 0.64 -7.97 6.26
C GLY A 273 0.71 -8.19 7.76
N SER A 274 1.88 -7.99 8.38
CA SER A 274 2.05 -8.13 9.84
C SER A 274 1.25 -7.10 10.64
N HIS A 275 1.03 -5.91 10.09
CA HIS A 275 0.26 -4.84 10.74
C HIS A 275 -1.24 -5.02 10.60
N VAL A 276 -1.70 -5.50 9.45
CA VAL A 276 -3.14 -5.71 9.21
C VAL A 276 -3.63 -7.08 9.69
N GLY A 277 -2.77 -8.08 9.68
CA GLY A 277 -3.02 -9.44 10.17
C GLY A 277 -3.72 -10.37 9.19
N PRO A 278 -3.67 -11.70 9.46
CA PRO A 278 -4.33 -12.71 8.65
C PRO A 278 -5.82 -12.44 8.47
N GLY A 279 -6.38 -12.80 7.31
CA GLY A 279 -7.79 -12.60 6.98
C GLY A 279 -8.15 -11.16 6.58
N THR A 280 -7.18 -10.27 6.45
CA THR A 280 -7.42 -8.92 5.93
C THR A 280 -7.73 -8.96 4.45
N LEU A 281 -8.72 -8.17 4.04
CA LEU A 281 -9.11 -7.99 2.64
C LEU A 281 -9.30 -6.50 2.35
N ALA A 282 -8.66 -6.01 1.31
CA ALA A 282 -8.67 -4.60 0.91
C ALA A 282 -9.00 -4.44 -0.58
N LEU A 283 -9.67 -3.33 -0.88
CA LEU A 283 -10.04 -2.89 -2.22
C LEU A 283 -9.48 -1.49 -2.48
N PHE A 284 -8.88 -1.31 -3.66
CA PHE A 284 -8.23 -0.08 -4.10
C PHE A 284 -8.74 0.31 -5.49
N PHE A 285 -9.24 1.53 -5.63
CA PHE A 285 -9.79 2.01 -6.90
C PHE A 285 -9.79 3.53 -6.99
N VAL A 286 -9.83 4.07 -8.18
CA VAL A 286 -9.99 5.51 -8.39
C VAL A 286 -11.46 5.88 -8.28
N GLY A 287 -11.77 6.79 -7.38
CA GLY A 287 -13.13 7.20 -7.09
C GLY A 287 -13.37 8.70 -7.18
N LYS A 288 -14.56 9.10 -6.76
CA LYS A 288 -14.96 10.51 -6.61
C LYS A 288 -14.09 11.19 -5.57
N LYS A 289 -13.78 12.47 -5.76
CA LYS A 289 -13.15 13.30 -4.72
C LYS A 289 -14.01 13.30 -3.46
N GLY A 290 -13.37 13.35 -2.28
CA GLY A 290 -14.05 13.40 -1.00
C GLY A 290 -14.19 12.07 -0.26
N PHE A 291 -13.88 10.92 -0.88
CA PHE A 291 -13.89 9.63 -0.18
C PHE A 291 -13.03 9.65 1.09
N ARG A 292 -11.82 10.18 1.00
CA ARG A 292 -10.87 10.27 2.14
C ARG A 292 -11.31 11.29 3.20
N GLN A 293 -12.08 12.31 2.81
CA GLN A 293 -12.58 13.38 3.69
C GLN A 293 -13.95 13.05 4.31
N ALA A 294 -14.67 12.07 3.76
CA ALA A 294 -15.99 11.70 4.29
C ALA A 294 -15.86 11.37 5.78
N LYS A 295 -16.67 12.04 6.60
CA LYS A 295 -16.72 11.85 8.06
C LYS A 295 -16.98 10.38 8.36
N SER A 296 -16.21 9.85 9.29
CA SER A 296 -16.38 8.52 9.88
C SER A 296 -17.70 8.44 10.65
#